data_aff513edd72190bfa11bdc43b46cbf9d
#
_entry.id   aff513edd72190bfa11bdc43b46cbf9d
#
_cell.length_a   1.000
_cell.length_b   1.000
_cell.length_c   1.000
_cell.angle_alpha   90.00
_cell.angle_beta   90.00
_cell.angle_gamma   90.00
#
_symmetry.space_group_name_H-M   'P 1'
#
loop_
_entity.id
_entity.type
_entity.pdbx_description
1 polymer ?
#
loop_
_entity_poly.entity_id
_entity_poly.type
_entity_poly.pdbx_seq_one_letter_code
_entity_poly.pdbx_strand_id
1 'polypeptide(L)'
;MDNLVDMYPEQFDRIGKFPGKVKLVTDPDAPTHVDAPRKTPIALKDAIKGELEKMEADGIIRRVTEPTDWVSSLAYSHKKGGDLRICLDPRHLNKALKRPHHKIPTVEEITHMFRGAKVLSKLDAKAGYWSVQLENESQLLTTF
;
A
#
# COMPACT_ATOMS: atom_id res chain seq x y z
N MET A 1 -15.14 16.79 -25.84
CA MET A 1 -15.02 15.58 -24.99
C MET A 1 -15.31 16.05 -23.59
N ASP A 2 -16.43 15.68 -23.06
CA ASP A 2 -16.78 16.00 -21.69
C ASP A 2 -15.71 15.37 -20.77
N ASN A 3 -15.25 16.13 -19.79
CA ASN A 3 -14.20 15.67 -18.89
C ASN A 3 -14.81 14.58 -18.00
N LEU A 4 -14.29 13.36 -18.08
CA LEU A 4 -14.76 12.23 -17.26
C LEU A 4 -14.75 12.54 -15.76
N VAL A 5 -13.84 13.41 -15.32
CA VAL A 5 -13.75 13.86 -13.92
C VAL A 5 -15.00 14.64 -13.51
N ASP A 6 -15.54 15.47 -14.41
CA ASP A 6 -16.74 16.26 -14.14
C ASP A 6 -18.02 15.41 -14.18
N MET A 7 -17.99 14.34 -15.01
CA MET A 7 -19.14 13.41 -15.13
C MET A 7 -19.19 12.43 -13.95
N TYR A 8 -18.06 12.06 -13.37
CA TYR A 8 -17.94 11.05 -12.30
C TYR A 8 -17.04 11.53 -11.16
N PRO A 9 -17.33 12.67 -10.52
CA PRO A 9 -16.44 13.27 -9.52
C PRO A 9 -16.16 12.34 -8.34
N GLU A 10 -17.12 11.53 -7.92
CA GLU A 10 -16.99 10.59 -6.80
C GLU A 10 -15.88 9.54 -7.03
N GLN A 11 -15.60 9.20 -8.29
CA GLN A 11 -14.58 8.21 -8.65
C GLN A 11 -13.17 8.78 -8.58
N PHE A 12 -13.03 10.11 -8.61
CA PHE A 12 -11.73 10.81 -8.66
C PHE A 12 -11.38 11.54 -7.37
N ASP A 13 -12.34 11.73 -6.47
CA ASP A 13 -12.15 12.52 -5.24
C ASP A 13 -11.41 11.74 -4.15
N ARG A 14 -11.63 10.43 -4.03
CA ARG A 14 -11.12 9.60 -2.93
C ARG A 14 -10.27 8.45 -3.42
N ILE A 15 -9.48 7.88 -2.47
CA ILE A 15 -8.85 6.58 -2.68
C ILE A 15 -9.96 5.53 -2.60
N GLY A 16 -10.18 4.82 -3.71
CA GLY A 16 -11.14 3.74 -3.77
C GLY A 16 -10.78 2.59 -2.83
N LYS A 17 -11.73 1.71 -2.58
CA LYS A 17 -11.50 0.46 -1.83
C LYS A 17 -11.90 -0.72 -2.70
N PHE A 18 -10.98 -1.65 -2.90
CA PHE A 18 -11.31 -2.92 -3.55
C PHE A 18 -12.27 -3.73 -2.67
N PRO A 19 -13.21 -4.47 -3.29
CA PRO A 19 -14.10 -5.34 -2.53
C PRO A 19 -13.31 -6.45 -1.84
N GLY A 20 -13.68 -6.74 -0.59
CA GLY A 20 -13.01 -7.75 0.23
C GLY A 20 -11.78 -7.24 0.99
N LYS A 21 -11.24 -8.12 1.82
CA LYS A 21 -10.02 -7.87 2.62
C LYS A 21 -9.00 -8.95 2.33
N VAL A 22 -7.73 -8.57 2.35
CA VAL A 22 -6.62 -9.49 2.12
C VAL A 22 -6.10 -10.02 3.45
N LYS A 23 -5.97 -11.34 3.53
CA LYS A 23 -5.31 -12.04 4.63
C LYS A 23 -3.84 -12.26 4.28
N LEU A 24 -2.95 -11.80 5.14
CA LEU A 24 -1.54 -12.14 5.10
C LEU A 24 -1.33 -13.42 5.90
N VAL A 25 -0.70 -14.41 5.29
CA VAL A 25 -0.41 -15.71 5.95
C VAL A 25 1.09 -15.77 6.21
N THR A 26 1.45 -15.89 7.48
CA THR A 26 2.83 -16.10 7.90
C THR A 26 3.14 -17.57 8.11
N ASP A 27 4.40 -17.92 8.02
CA ASP A 27 4.88 -19.22 8.46
C ASP A 27 4.86 -19.25 10.01
N PRO A 28 4.17 -20.20 10.64
CA PRO A 28 4.09 -20.28 12.10
C PRO A 28 5.46 -20.54 12.75
N ASP A 29 6.39 -21.15 12.02
CA ASP A 29 7.74 -21.45 12.52
C ASP A 29 8.73 -20.28 12.29
N ALA A 30 8.30 -19.22 11.60
CA ALA A 30 9.13 -18.06 11.38
C ALA A 30 9.24 -17.20 12.66
N PRO A 31 10.46 -16.80 13.06
CA PRO A 31 10.62 -15.94 14.23
C PRO A 31 9.98 -14.57 13.98
N THR A 32 9.20 -14.12 14.96
CA THR A 32 8.66 -12.77 14.97
C THR A 32 9.77 -11.74 15.16
N HIS A 33 9.55 -10.51 14.73
CA HIS A 33 10.58 -9.48 14.80
C HIS A 33 9.99 -8.09 15.07
N VAL A 34 10.58 -7.42 16.06
CA VAL A 34 10.28 -6.04 16.41
C VAL A 34 11.51 -5.21 16.11
N ASP A 35 11.43 -4.39 15.05
CA ASP A 35 12.51 -3.47 14.69
C ASP A 35 12.66 -2.36 15.73
N ALA A 36 13.89 -2.02 16.06
CA ALA A 36 14.16 -0.82 16.86
C ALA A 36 13.79 0.45 16.08
N PRO A 37 13.23 1.48 16.74
CA PRO A 37 12.90 2.73 16.09
C PRO A 37 14.12 3.34 15.39
N ARG A 38 14.00 3.65 14.10
CA ARG A 38 15.04 4.36 13.35
C ARG A 38 15.03 5.84 13.70
N LYS A 39 16.24 6.42 13.81
CA LYS A 39 16.36 7.87 13.98
C LYS A 39 15.78 8.59 12.76
N THR A 40 14.77 9.39 13.00
CA THR A 40 14.19 10.26 11.98
C THR A 40 15.04 11.53 11.83
N PRO A 41 15.44 11.93 10.61
CA PRO A 41 16.12 13.20 10.40
C PRO A 41 15.26 14.37 10.91
N ILE A 42 15.86 15.25 11.69
CA ILE A 42 15.14 16.39 12.33
C ILE A 42 14.42 17.22 11.25
N ALA A 43 15.06 17.47 10.13
CA ALA A 43 14.52 18.25 9.02
C ALA A 43 13.26 17.64 8.38
N LEU A 44 13.02 16.34 8.52
CA LEU A 44 11.87 15.65 7.95
C LEU A 44 10.76 15.36 8.96
N LYS A 45 11.00 15.64 10.25
CA LYS A 45 10.11 15.24 11.33
C LYS A 45 8.69 15.81 11.17
N ASP A 46 8.56 17.09 10.86
CA ASP A 46 7.26 17.74 10.72
C ASP A 46 6.55 17.29 9.44
N ALA A 47 7.28 17.09 8.36
CA ALA A 47 6.73 16.57 7.11
C ALA A 47 6.21 15.12 7.26
N ILE A 48 6.98 14.27 7.97
CA ILE A 48 6.57 12.89 8.27
C ILE A 48 5.34 12.88 9.15
N LYS A 49 5.30 13.71 10.19
CA LYS A 49 4.16 13.82 11.10
C LYS A 49 2.89 14.23 10.33
N GLY A 50 2.98 15.27 9.50
CA GLY A 50 1.86 15.73 8.70
C GLY A 50 1.35 14.68 7.72
N GLU A 51 2.22 13.91 7.08
CA GLU A 51 1.82 12.85 6.16
C GLU A 51 1.16 11.68 6.91
N LEU A 52 1.66 11.28 8.09
CA LEU A 52 1.04 10.25 8.91
C LEU A 52 -0.34 10.68 9.43
N GLU A 53 -0.50 11.93 9.88
CA GLU A 53 -1.79 12.48 10.30
C GLU A 53 -2.80 12.47 9.15
N LYS A 54 -2.37 12.81 7.95
CA LYS A 54 -3.19 12.72 6.75
C LYS A 54 -3.59 11.28 6.42
N MET A 55 -2.64 10.33 6.46
CA MET A 55 -2.93 8.91 6.24
C MET A 55 -3.91 8.35 7.28
N GLU A 56 -3.81 8.80 8.54
CA GLU A 56 -4.75 8.43 9.60
C GLU A 56 -6.15 9.01 9.33
N ALA A 57 -6.25 10.29 8.94
CA ALA A 57 -7.51 10.94 8.58
C ALA A 57 -8.18 10.30 7.36
N ASP A 58 -7.39 9.88 6.37
CA ASP A 58 -7.87 9.17 5.18
C ASP A 58 -8.23 7.69 5.47
N GLY A 59 -8.00 7.20 6.68
CA GLY A 59 -8.29 5.82 7.10
C GLY A 59 -7.38 4.77 6.47
N ILE A 60 -6.17 5.17 6.04
CA ILE A 60 -5.16 4.28 5.45
C ILE A 60 -4.40 3.54 6.56
N ILE A 61 -4.11 4.25 7.65
CA ILE A 61 -3.47 3.71 8.84
C ILE A 61 -4.34 3.99 10.07
N ARG A 62 -4.08 3.26 11.15
CA ARG A 62 -4.65 3.52 12.47
C ARG A 62 -3.58 3.43 13.54
N ARG A 63 -3.80 4.06 14.66
CA ARG A 63 -2.94 3.87 15.84
C ARG A 63 -3.18 2.49 16.42
N VAL A 64 -2.09 1.81 16.77
CA VAL A 64 -2.10 0.51 17.44
C VAL A 64 -1.71 0.74 18.90
N THR A 65 -2.56 0.29 19.82
CA THR A 65 -2.34 0.36 21.28
C THR A 65 -2.15 -1.02 21.89
N GLU A 66 -2.58 -2.04 21.18
CA GLU A 66 -2.38 -3.44 21.56
C GLU A 66 -0.95 -3.92 21.27
N PRO A 67 -0.40 -4.85 22.08
CA PRO A 67 0.88 -5.47 21.78
C PRO A 67 0.85 -6.20 20.44
N THR A 68 1.96 -6.12 19.71
CA THR A 68 2.15 -6.85 18.45
C THR A 68 3.55 -7.46 18.39
N ASP A 69 3.63 -8.65 17.85
CA ASP A 69 4.89 -9.40 17.69
C ASP A 69 5.68 -8.95 16.44
N TRP A 70 5.06 -8.11 15.61
CA TRP A 70 5.66 -7.61 14.39
C TRP A 70 5.65 -6.08 14.39
N VAL A 71 6.85 -5.49 14.34
CA VAL A 71 7.03 -4.06 14.13
C VAL A 71 8.11 -3.86 13.08
N SER A 72 7.78 -3.14 12.02
CA SER A 72 8.71 -2.84 10.93
C SER A 72 9.11 -1.38 10.96
N SER A 73 10.31 -1.08 10.49
CA SER A 73 10.78 0.29 10.37
C SER A 73 10.13 1.01 9.19
N LEU A 74 10.03 2.33 9.28
CA LEU A 74 9.64 3.17 8.14
C LEU A 74 10.88 3.56 7.32
N ALA A 75 10.69 3.63 6.01
CA ALA A 75 11.63 4.19 5.05
C ALA A 75 11.02 5.43 4.40
N TYR A 76 11.84 6.43 4.16
CA TYR A 76 11.43 7.71 3.60
C TYR A 76 12.13 7.97 2.28
N SER A 77 11.40 8.46 1.29
CA SER A 77 11.94 8.87 0.01
C SER A 77 11.17 10.07 -0.53
N HIS A 78 11.75 10.81 -1.47
CA HIS A 78 11.06 11.89 -2.16
C HIS A 78 10.54 11.41 -3.52
N LYS A 79 9.34 11.81 -3.88
CA LYS A 79 8.81 11.68 -5.24
C LYS A 79 9.55 12.65 -6.17
N LYS A 80 9.47 12.44 -7.48
CA LYS A 80 10.04 13.37 -8.48
C LYS A 80 9.52 14.82 -8.35
N GLY A 81 8.35 15.02 -7.76
CA GLY A 81 7.74 16.32 -7.47
C GLY A 81 8.12 16.95 -6.11
N GLY A 82 9.00 16.32 -5.34
CA GLY A 82 9.43 16.81 -4.01
C GLY A 82 8.60 16.31 -2.83
N ASP A 83 7.42 15.74 -3.06
CA ASP A 83 6.57 15.20 -2.00
C ASP A 83 7.25 14.04 -1.27
N LEU A 84 7.03 13.97 0.03
CA LEU A 84 7.49 12.86 0.86
C LEU A 84 6.71 11.59 0.55
N ARG A 85 7.43 10.48 0.42
CA ARG A 85 6.86 9.13 0.37
C ARG A 85 7.31 8.38 1.61
N ILE A 86 6.35 7.89 2.38
CA ILE A 86 6.58 7.01 3.51
C ILE A 86 6.30 5.58 3.05
N CYS A 87 7.22 4.68 3.30
CA CYS A 87 7.10 3.26 2.96
C CYS A 87 7.40 2.42 4.19
N LEU A 88 6.67 1.34 4.37
CA LEU A 88 7.02 0.29 5.30
C LEU A 88 8.24 -0.48 4.76
N ASP A 89 9.20 -0.82 5.62
CA ASP A 89 10.36 -1.66 5.29
C ASP A 89 10.25 -3.03 6.00
N PRO A 90 9.33 -3.91 5.58
CA PRO A 90 8.97 -5.12 6.31
C PRO A 90 9.88 -6.30 5.96
N ARG A 91 11.19 -6.15 6.09
CA ARG A 91 12.18 -7.16 5.65
C ARG A 91 12.01 -8.50 6.32
N HIS A 92 11.77 -8.50 7.63
CA HIS A 92 11.58 -9.72 8.41
C HIS A 92 10.22 -10.34 8.12
N LEU A 93 9.16 -9.56 8.11
CA LEU A 93 7.82 -10.02 7.75
C LEU A 93 7.79 -10.63 6.34
N ASN A 94 8.45 -9.99 5.36
CA ASN A 94 8.50 -10.50 3.99
C ASN A 94 9.17 -11.88 3.85
N LYS A 95 10.06 -12.25 4.78
CA LYS A 95 10.67 -13.58 4.82
C LYS A 95 9.71 -14.61 5.42
N ALA A 96 8.85 -14.19 6.33
CA ALA A 96 7.87 -15.03 7.01
C ALA A 96 6.59 -15.22 6.20
N LEU A 97 6.29 -14.33 5.25
CA LEU A 97 5.05 -14.40 4.46
C LEU A 97 5.05 -15.60 3.51
N LYS A 98 4.02 -16.43 3.61
CA LYS A 98 3.68 -17.45 2.62
C LYS A 98 3.00 -16.79 1.44
N ARG A 99 3.62 -16.90 0.25
CA ARG A 99 3.09 -16.30 -0.98
C ARG A 99 2.25 -17.33 -1.73
N PRO A 100 0.98 -17.02 -2.06
CA PRO A 100 0.19 -17.87 -2.93
C PRO A 100 0.83 -17.92 -4.33
N HIS A 101 0.81 -19.09 -4.94
CA HIS A 101 1.21 -19.23 -6.32
C HIS A 101 0.14 -18.62 -7.22
N HIS A 102 0.46 -17.50 -7.83
CA HIS A 102 -0.40 -16.82 -8.79
C HIS A 102 0.36 -16.56 -10.07
N LYS A 103 -0.14 -17.12 -11.19
CA LYS A 103 0.45 -16.88 -12.50
C LYS A 103 -0.02 -15.50 -12.98
N ILE A 104 0.92 -14.58 -13.12
CA ILE A 104 0.66 -13.30 -13.80
C ILE A 104 0.86 -13.54 -15.29
N PRO A 105 -0.14 -13.27 -16.15
CA PRO A 105 0.01 -13.45 -17.59
C PRO A 105 1.09 -12.50 -18.13
N THR A 106 1.87 -13.00 -19.09
CA THR A 106 2.87 -12.16 -19.78
C THR A 106 2.21 -11.21 -20.77
N VAL A 107 2.97 -10.21 -21.23
CA VAL A 107 2.46 -9.26 -22.25
C VAL A 107 2.08 -10.01 -23.52
N GLU A 108 2.86 -11.02 -23.92
CA GLU A 108 2.58 -11.86 -25.09
C GLU A 108 1.26 -12.61 -24.93
N GLU A 109 1.00 -13.18 -23.75
CA GLU A 109 -0.25 -13.91 -23.47
C GLU A 109 -1.48 -13.03 -23.56
N ILE A 110 -1.40 -11.74 -23.23
CA ILE A 110 -2.54 -10.81 -23.28
C ILE A 110 -2.64 -10.02 -24.59
N THR A 111 -1.56 -9.92 -25.38
CA THR A 111 -1.55 -9.11 -26.61
C THR A 111 -2.58 -9.57 -27.63
N HIS A 112 -2.87 -10.88 -27.71
CA HIS A 112 -3.89 -11.39 -28.61
C HIS A 112 -5.31 -10.89 -28.26
N MET A 113 -5.56 -10.51 -27.00
CA MET A 113 -6.86 -9.96 -26.55
C MET A 113 -7.12 -8.56 -27.15
N PHE A 114 -6.08 -7.87 -27.59
CA PHE A 114 -6.19 -6.54 -28.22
C PHE A 114 -6.39 -6.62 -29.73
N ARG A 115 -6.43 -7.83 -30.30
CA ARG A 115 -6.61 -8.00 -31.74
C ARG A 115 -7.94 -7.42 -32.19
N GLY A 116 -7.89 -6.45 -33.12
CA GLY A 116 -9.07 -5.74 -33.62
C GLY A 116 -9.52 -4.55 -32.76
N ALA A 117 -8.89 -4.27 -31.64
CA ALA A 117 -9.16 -3.07 -30.86
C ALA A 117 -8.78 -1.82 -31.65
N LYS A 118 -9.72 -0.88 -31.77
CA LYS A 118 -9.49 0.42 -32.44
C LYS A 118 -9.13 1.53 -31.45
N VAL A 119 -9.50 1.36 -30.20
CA VAL A 119 -9.27 2.33 -29.12
C VAL A 119 -8.81 1.56 -27.90
N LEU A 120 -7.77 2.08 -27.24
CA LEU A 120 -7.25 1.56 -25.97
C LEU A 120 -7.24 2.70 -24.96
N SER A 121 -7.66 2.41 -23.73
CA SER A 121 -7.59 3.33 -22.60
C SER A 121 -6.64 2.77 -21.54
N LYS A 122 -5.79 3.64 -20.99
CA LYS A 122 -4.92 3.31 -19.87
C LYS A 122 -5.48 3.97 -18.62
N LEU A 123 -5.82 3.18 -17.62
CA LEU A 123 -6.23 3.65 -16.30
C LEU A 123 -5.13 3.38 -15.30
N ASP A 124 -4.86 4.34 -14.43
CA ASP A 124 -3.90 4.22 -13.34
C ASP A 124 -4.59 4.53 -12.01
N ALA A 125 -4.52 3.60 -11.07
CA ALA A 125 -5.17 3.76 -9.78
C ALA A 125 -4.37 4.72 -8.89
N LYS A 126 -5.02 5.78 -8.42
CA LYS A 126 -4.41 6.70 -7.44
C LYS A 126 -4.11 5.94 -6.15
N ALA A 127 -2.81 5.81 -5.83
CA ALA A 127 -2.33 5.09 -4.64
C ALA A 127 -2.92 3.67 -4.50
N GLY A 128 -2.92 2.86 -5.57
CA GLY A 128 -3.62 1.59 -5.70
C GLY A 128 -3.39 0.59 -4.56
N TYR A 129 -2.18 0.57 -3.94
CA TYR A 129 -1.93 -0.29 -2.77
C TYR A 129 -2.78 0.10 -1.55
N TRP A 130 -3.11 1.37 -1.37
CA TRP A 130 -3.95 1.83 -0.26
C TRP A 130 -5.42 1.50 -0.44
N SER A 131 -5.81 1.14 -1.67
CA SER A 131 -7.16 0.65 -1.98
C SER A 131 -7.40 -0.80 -1.51
N VAL A 132 -6.33 -1.53 -1.14
CA VAL A 132 -6.39 -2.92 -0.67
C VAL A 132 -6.45 -2.94 0.85
N GLN A 133 -7.60 -3.36 1.39
CA GLN A 133 -7.77 -3.46 2.84
C GLN A 133 -7.23 -4.80 3.37
N LEU A 134 -6.58 -4.76 4.52
CA LEU A 134 -6.13 -5.96 5.24
C LEU A 134 -7.19 -6.43 6.25
N GLU A 135 -7.28 -7.73 6.48
CA GLU A 135 -8.01 -8.28 7.63
C GLU A 135 -7.41 -7.78 8.95
N ASN A 136 -8.22 -7.73 10.02
CA ASN A 136 -7.80 -7.12 11.29
C ASN A 136 -6.52 -7.76 11.86
N GLU A 137 -6.41 -9.10 11.81
CA GLU A 137 -5.21 -9.80 12.24
C GLU A 137 -4.00 -9.45 11.37
N SER A 138 -4.20 -9.31 10.06
CA SER A 138 -3.14 -8.96 9.12
C SER A 138 -2.66 -7.52 9.24
N GLN A 139 -3.51 -6.62 9.76
CA GLN A 139 -3.11 -5.23 10.03
C GLN A 139 -2.01 -5.16 11.09
N LEU A 140 -2.08 -6.01 12.14
CA LEU A 140 -1.07 -6.04 13.20
C LEU A 140 0.30 -6.52 12.71
N LEU A 141 0.35 -7.31 11.63
CA LEU A 141 1.61 -7.73 11.01
C LEU A 141 2.35 -6.56 10.34
N THR A 142 1.62 -5.51 9.97
CA THR A 142 2.18 -4.34 9.26
C THR A 142 2.36 -3.12 10.17
N THR A 143 2.48 -3.33 11.48
CA THR A 143 2.74 -2.28 12.46
C THR A 143 4.13 -1.66 12.28
N PHE A 144 4.27 -0.34 12.58
CA PHE A 144 5.52 0.42 12.53
C PHE A 144 5.59 1.47 13.64
#